data_25a81a40315e07aa8602efd017477f81
#
_entry.id   25a81a40315e07aa8602efd017477f81
#
_cell.length_a   1.000
_cell.length_b   1.000
_cell.length_c   1.000
_cell.angle_alpha   90.00
_cell.angle_beta   90.00
_cell.angle_gamma   90.00
#
_symmetry.space_group_name_H-M   'P 1'
#
loop_
_entity.id
_entity.type
_entity.pdbx_description
1 polymer ?
#
loop_
_entity_poly.entity_id
_entity_poly.type
_entity_poly.pdbx_seq_one_letter_code
_entity_poly.pdbx_strand_id
1 'polypeptide(L)'
;MKTKMEAEAASLAAIGIDIGKEVFHIVGLGVDGKIAFRRKIRRLGLKDAFEKLPPSIVGMEACLSAHFVSRMLHALGHEPRIIPAIYVKPFRKGQKNDYNDAEAIAEAALRPNLRVVQEKSQDQLDLQACHRVRARLVSRRTATINQIRAFLIEQGIAVRAGPRTLRNSLFAILENRKDEISPRMTSLILGLYEDWCQLDERIETVTGEIEQLSQVEATCGG
;
A
#
# COMPACT_ATOMS: atom_id res chain seq x y z
N MET A 1 18.29 41.79 -0.71
CA MET A 1 16.88 41.66 -1.15
C MET A 1 16.44 40.24 -0.85
N LYS A 2 15.61 40.01 0.19
CA LYS A 2 15.01 38.67 0.39
C LYS A 2 14.14 38.39 -0.82
N THR A 3 14.31 37.24 -1.42
CA THR A 3 13.53 36.82 -2.60
C THR A 3 12.04 36.79 -2.21
N LYS A 4 11.13 37.09 -3.16
CA LYS A 4 9.67 37.06 -2.97
C LYS A 4 9.21 35.74 -2.30
N MET A 5 9.95 34.66 -2.52
CA MET A 5 9.78 33.35 -1.90
C MET A 5 10.02 33.32 -0.39
N GLU A 6 11.01 34.05 0.12
CA GLU A 6 11.31 34.12 1.56
C GLU A 6 10.28 34.97 2.33
N ALA A 7 9.68 35.95 1.68
CA ALA A 7 8.62 36.77 2.28
C ALA A 7 7.26 36.00 2.31
N GLU A 8 6.94 35.23 1.28
CA GLU A 8 5.76 34.37 1.23
C GLU A 8 5.86 33.20 2.23
N ALA A 9 7.08 32.73 2.51
CA ALA A 9 7.35 31.62 3.42
C ALA A 9 7.26 32.02 4.91
N ALA A 10 7.46 33.29 5.24
CA ALA A 10 7.50 33.76 6.64
C ALA A 10 6.14 33.79 7.37
N SER A 11 5.04 33.52 6.67
CA SER A 11 3.66 33.54 7.21
C SER A 11 2.84 32.30 6.89
N LEU A 12 3.49 31.16 6.66
CA LEU A 12 2.78 29.92 6.36
C LEU A 12 2.18 29.30 7.62
N ALA A 13 0.88 28.99 7.58
CA ALA A 13 0.19 28.23 8.62
C ALA A 13 0.28 26.72 8.37
N ALA A 14 0.04 26.29 7.12
CA ALA A 14 0.18 24.89 6.71
C ALA A 14 0.40 24.77 5.20
N ILE A 15 0.89 23.60 4.82
CA ILE A 15 1.05 23.18 3.44
C ILE A 15 0.27 21.89 3.25
N GLY A 16 -0.55 21.79 2.19
CA GLY A 16 -1.20 20.56 1.78
C GLY A 16 -0.53 19.97 0.55
N ILE A 17 -0.34 18.67 0.56
CA ILE A 17 0.22 17.90 -0.55
C ILE A 17 -0.81 16.90 -1.04
N ASP A 18 -1.26 17.03 -2.28
CA ASP A 18 -1.91 15.94 -3.02
C ASP A 18 -0.84 15.08 -3.69
N ILE A 19 -0.76 13.81 -3.27
CA ILE A 19 0.31 12.88 -3.65
C ILE A 19 -0.09 12.12 -4.91
N GLY A 20 0.42 12.56 -6.06
CA GLY A 20 0.33 11.82 -7.32
C GLY A 20 1.47 10.81 -7.52
N LYS A 21 1.37 9.97 -8.55
CA LYS A 21 2.42 9.00 -8.90
C LYS A 21 3.73 9.68 -9.31
N GLU A 22 3.68 10.65 -10.19
CA GLU A 22 4.84 11.34 -10.77
C GLU A 22 4.93 12.80 -10.33
N VAL A 23 3.78 13.38 -10.01
CA VAL A 23 3.65 14.80 -9.73
C VAL A 23 2.85 15.01 -8.45
N PHE A 24 3.28 15.98 -7.67
CA PHE A 24 2.61 16.46 -6.48
C PHE A 24 2.00 17.83 -6.72
N HIS A 25 0.76 18.06 -6.28
CA HIS A 25 0.17 19.38 -6.23
C HIS A 25 0.26 19.88 -4.78
N ILE A 26 0.78 21.09 -4.61
CA ILE A 26 1.09 21.65 -3.31
C ILE A 26 0.43 23.01 -3.18
N VAL A 27 -0.27 23.20 -2.07
CA VAL A 27 -0.89 24.47 -1.72
C VAL A 27 -0.39 24.91 -0.34
N GLY A 28 0.18 26.09 -0.25
CA GLY A 28 0.52 26.74 1.01
C GLY A 28 -0.58 27.68 1.45
N LEU A 29 -1.02 27.58 2.70
CA LEU A 29 -1.96 28.52 3.34
C LEU A 29 -1.20 29.44 4.27
N GLY A 30 -1.48 30.73 4.16
CA GLY A 30 -1.00 31.75 5.10
C GLY A 30 -1.76 31.71 6.42
N VAL A 31 -1.23 32.38 7.43
CA VAL A 31 -1.88 32.54 8.74
C VAL A 31 -3.21 33.32 8.65
N ASP A 32 -3.42 34.07 7.59
CA ASP A 32 -4.68 34.75 7.26
C ASP A 32 -5.71 33.84 6.59
N GLY A 33 -5.40 32.56 6.41
CA GLY A 33 -6.24 31.55 5.76
C GLY A 33 -6.29 31.65 4.22
N LYS A 34 -5.52 32.57 3.62
CA LYS A 34 -5.47 32.72 2.17
C LYS A 34 -4.38 31.84 1.58
N ILE A 35 -4.53 31.54 0.28
CA ILE A 35 -3.53 30.77 -0.46
C ILE A 35 -2.30 31.66 -0.70
N ALA A 36 -1.18 31.28 -0.09
CA ALA A 36 0.11 31.92 -0.29
C ALA A 36 0.76 31.49 -1.61
N PHE A 37 0.67 30.19 -1.94
CA PHE A 37 1.18 29.67 -3.22
C PHE A 37 0.46 28.38 -3.65
N ARG A 38 0.53 28.11 -4.95
CA ARG A 38 0.20 26.82 -5.57
C ARG A 38 1.37 26.39 -6.43
N ARG A 39 1.80 25.11 -6.29
CA ARG A 39 2.92 24.55 -7.05
C ARG A 39 2.62 23.14 -7.53
N LYS A 40 3.15 22.82 -8.69
CA LYS A 40 3.20 21.48 -9.26
C LYS A 40 4.66 21.03 -9.28
N ILE A 41 4.98 19.96 -8.59
CA ILE A 41 6.36 19.51 -8.40
C ILE A 41 6.47 18.06 -8.85
N ARG A 42 7.51 17.75 -9.64
CA ARG A 42 7.82 16.36 -9.99
C ARG A 42 8.38 15.64 -8.77
N ARG A 43 8.12 14.33 -8.68
CA ARG A 43 8.52 13.50 -7.53
C ARG A 43 9.98 13.67 -7.14
N LEU A 44 10.89 13.69 -8.10
CA LEU A 44 12.33 13.83 -7.86
C LEU A 44 12.73 15.21 -7.29
N GLY A 45 11.95 16.25 -7.54
CA GLY A 45 12.21 17.61 -7.05
C GLY A 45 11.53 17.94 -5.73
N LEU A 46 10.81 16.99 -5.11
CA LEU A 46 10.04 17.25 -3.90
C LEU A 46 10.93 17.65 -2.72
N LYS A 47 12.01 16.91 -2.49
CA LYS A 47 12.98 17.18 -1.42
C LYS A 47 13.57 18.58 -1.56
N ASP A 48 14.13 18.92 -2.71
CA ASP A 48 14.76 20.22 -2.99
C ASP A 48 13.78 21.41 -2.83
N ALA A 49 12.49 21.16 -3.12
CA ALA A 49 11.46 22.18 -2.98
C ALA A 49 11.14 22.46 -1.51
N PHE A 50 11.11 21.41 -0.65
CA PHE A 50 10.84 21.55 0.77
C PHE A 50 12.05 22.01 1.58
N GLU A 51 13.28 21.69 1.19
CA GLU A 51 14.51 22.23 1.77
C GLU A 51 14.56 23.78 1.74
N LYS A 52 13.87 24.39 0.78
CA LYS A 52 13.81 25.85 0.60
C LYS A 52 12.66 26.53 1.37
N LEU A 53 11.81 25.74 2.02
CA LEU A 53 10.68 26.24 2.79
C LEU A 53 11.01 26.22 4.29
N PRO A 54 10.49 27.15 5.08
CA PRO A 54 10.66 27.11 6.52
C PRO A 54 9.93 25.90 7.12
N PRO A 55 10.36 25.42 8.31
CA PRO A 55 9.63 24.41 9.05
C PRO A 55 8.14 24.76 9.14
N SER A 56 7.29 23.83 8.71
CA SER A 56 5.86 24.07 8.56
C SER A 56 5.08 22.79 8.84
N ILE A 57 3.80 22.93 9.20
CA ILE A 57 2.85 21.82 9.21
C ILE A 57 2.60 21.42 7.76
N VAL A 58 2.77 20.14 7.44
CA VAL A 58 2.58 19.61 6.08
C VAL A 58 1.59 18.44 6.10
N GLY A 59 0.35 18.74 5.67
CA GLY A 59 -0.70 17.75 5.54
C GLY A 59 -0.55 16.94 4.26
N MET A 60 -0.90 15.65 4.32
CA MET A 60 -1.05 14.77 3.16
C MET A 60 -2.12 13.72 3.43
N GLU A 61 -2.83 13.30 2.39
CA GLU A 61 -3.81 12.21 2.51
C GLU A 61 -3.11 10.86 2.66
N ALA A 62 -3.66 9.98 3.52
CA ALA A 62 -3.14 8.63 3.72
C ALA A 62 -3.21 7.82 2.42
N CYS A 63 -2.07 7.55 1.81
CA CYS A 63 -1.92 6.79 0.57
C CYS A 63 -0.60 5.99 0.55
N LEU A 64 -0.34 5.27 -0.53
CA LEU A 64 0.84 4.38 -0.66
C LEU A 64 2.19 5.09 -0.46
N SER A 65 2.32 6.37 -0.81
CA SER A 65 3.57 7.11 -0.69
C SER A 65 3.64 8.00 0.56
N ALA A 66 2.56 8.12 1.33
CA ALA A 66 2.45 9.08 2.43
C ALA A 66 3.55 8.87 3.50
N HIS A 67 3.82 7.62 3.89
CA HIS A 67 4.85 7.33 4.90
C HIS A 67 6.26 7.71 4.44
N PHE A 68 6.60 7.49 3.16
CA PHE A 68 7.88 7.90 2.60
C PHE A 68 8.01 9.43 2.59
N VAL A 69 6.97 10.13 2.12
CA VAL A 69 6.94 11.60 2.08
C VAL A 69 7.02 12.18 3.49
N SER A 70 6.32 11.58 4.44
CA SER A 70 6.33 11.97 5.85
C SER A 70 7.74 11.89 6.44
N ARG A 71 8.43 10.75 6.29
CA ARG A 71 9.82 10.61 6.79
C ARG A 71 10.77 11.62 6.16
N MET A 72 10.66 11.85 4.84
CA MET A 72 11.47 12.85 4.16
C MET A 72 11.22 14.26 4.74
N LEU A 73 9.98 14.63 4.98
CA LEU A 73 9.61 15.94 5.53
C LEU A 73 10.07 16.10 6.98
N HIS A 74 9.96 15.05 7.81
CA HIS A 74 10.52 15.01 9.16
C HIS A 74 12.02 15.27 9.16
N ALA A 75 12.76 14.59 8.26
CA ALA A 75 14.21 14.78 8.12
C ALA A 75 14.60 16.21 7.69
N LEU A 76 13.68 16.96 7.07
CA LEU A 76 13.85 18.36 6.70
C LEU A 76 13.36 19.35 7.78
N GLY A 77 12.89 18.84 8.93
CA GLY A 77 12.43 19.67 10.06
C GLY A 77 10.99 20.18 9.93
N HIS A 78 10.19 19.64 9.00
CA HIS A 78 8.76 19.94 8.92
C HIS A 78 7.96 19.05 9.88
N GLU A 79 6.70 19.41 10.14
CA GLU A 79 5.73 18.63 10.91
C GLU A 79 4.74 17.94 9.93
N PRO A 80 5.02 16.71 9.45
CA PRO A 80 4.12 16.02 8.55
C PRO A 80 2.90 15.46 9.30
N ARG A 81 1.74 15.56 8.67
CA ARG A 81 0.46 15.01 9.15
C ARG A 81 -0.18 14.14 8.10
N ILE A 82 -0.15 12.82 8.28
CA ILE A 82 -0.83 11.86 7.40
C ILE A 82 -2.31 11.80 7.82
N ILE A 83 -3.20 12.27 6.97
CA ILE A 83 -4.61 12.50 7.27
C ILE A 83 -5.45 11.43 6.58
N PRO A 84 -6.30 10.67 7.30
CA PRO A 84 -7.27 9.78 6.67
C PRO A 84 -8.22 10.55 5.75
N ALA A 85 -8.53 9.98 4.57
CA ALA A 85 -9.38 10.61 3.55
C ALA A 85 -10.73 11.11 4.08
N ILE A 86 -11.30 10.42 5.08
CA ILE A 86 -12.57 10.79 5.71
C ILE A 86 -12.52 12.19 6.36
N TYR A 87 -11.35 12.61 6.86
CA TYR A 87 -11.17 13.92 7.50
C TYR A 87 -10.80 15.04 6.51
N VAL A 88 -10.34 14.69 5.31
CA VAL A 88 -10.09 15.64 4.21
C VAL A 88 -11.36 15.96 3.44
N LYS A 89 -12.21 14.95 3.24
CA LYS A 89 -13.43 15.03 2.43
C LYS A 89 -14.34 16.26 2.74
N PRO A 90 -14.58 16.67 4.00
CA PRO A 90 -15.43 17.82 4.32
C PRO A 90 -14.89 19.16 3.80
N PHE A 91 -13.59 19.26 3.52
CA PHE A 91 -12.93 20.50 3.08
C PHE A 91 -12.82 20.61 1.55
N ARG A 92 -13.17 19.55 0.81
CA ARG A 92 -13.15 19.58 -0.65
C ARG A 92 -14.22 20.52 -1.19
N LYS A 93 -13.80 21.50 -1.99
CA LYS A 93 -14.67 22.53 -2.59
C LYS A 93 -14.81 22.29 -4.09
N GLY A 94 -16.05 22.28 -4.59
CA GLY A 94 -16.33 22.30 -6.02
C GLY A 94 -15.95 21.02 -6.78
N GLN A 95 -15.62 21.18 -8.07
CA GLN A 95 -15.23 20.07 -8.94
C GLN A 95 -13.85 19.53 -8.57
N LYS A 96 -13.65 18.23 -8.83
CA LYS A 96 -12.38 17.55 -8.57
C LYS A 96 -11.23 18.22 -9.34
N ASN A 97 -10.28 18.76 -8.59
CA ASN A 97 -9.06 19.38 -9.09
C ASN A 97 -7.96 19.16 -8.07
N ASP A 98 -6.80 18.72 -8.53
CA ASP A 98 -5.67 18.36 -7.66
C ASP A 98 -5.21 19.50 -6.73
N TYR A 99 -5.36 20.77 -7.15
CA TYR A 99 -5.10 21.91 -6.27
C TYR A 99 -6.20 22.11 -5.22
N ASN A 100 -7.46 21.83 -5.55
CA ASN A 100 -8.56 21.89 -4.59
C ASN A 100 -8.39 20.75 -3.55
N ASP A 101 -7.90 19.60 -3.96
CA ASP A 101 -7.60 18.49 -3.06
C ASP A 101 -6.42 18.86 -2.14
N ALA A 102 -5.34 19.46 -2.67
CA ALA A 102 -4.22 19.95 -1.86
C ALA A 102 -4.64 21.09 -0.89
N GLU A 103 -5.53 21.99 -1.30
CA GLU A 103 -6.09 23.05 -0.44
C GLU A 103 -6.90 22.44 0.71
N ALA A 104 -7.80 21.49 0.41
CA ALA A 104 -8.59 20.77 1.41
C ALA A 104 -7.71 20.03 2.43
N ILE A 105 -6.59 19.45 1.97
CA ILE A 105 -5.62 18.79 2.84
C ILE A 105 -4.93 19.80 3.76
N ALA A 106 -4.55 20.99 3.26
CA ALA A 106 -3.95 22.05 4.06
C ALA A 106 -4.91 22.56 5.14
N GLU A 107 -6.19 22.79 4.79
CA GLU A 107 -7.23 23.20 5.74
C GLU A 107 -7.48 22.13 6.82
N ALA A 108 -7.54 20.84 6.41
CA ALA A 108 -7.68 19.73 7.34
C ALA A 108 -6.50 19.65 8.31
N ALA A 109 -5.27 19.86 7.81
CA ALA A 109 -4.06 19.79 8.62
C ALA A 109 -4.00 20.81 9.76
N LEU A 110 -4.71 21.92 9.66
CA LEU A 110 -4.77 22.97 10.70
C LEU A 110 -5.74 22.63 11.86
N ARG A 111 -6.51 21.55 11.77
CA ARG A 111 -7.49 21.23 12.82
C ARG A 111 -6.81 20.72 14.09
N PRO A 112 -7.12 21.28 15.28
CA PRO A 112 -6.41 20.96 16.52
C PRO A 112 -6.64 19.53 17.02
N ASN A 113 -7.80 18.93 16.72
CA ASN A 113 -8.16 17.58 17.18
C ASN A 113 -8.16 16.54 16.04
N LEU A 114 -7.27 16.73 15.06
CA LEU A 114 -7.17 15.85 13.92
C LEU A 114 -6.53 14.51 14.34
N ARG A 115 -7.21 13.40 14.03
CA ARG A 115 -6.60 12.08 14.14
C ARG A 115 -5.71 11.83 12.91
N VAL A 116 -4.41 11.88 13.13
CA VAL A 116 -3.41 11.57 12.12
C VAL A 116 -3.05 10.09 12.15
N VAL A 117 -2.65 9.55 11.00
CA VAL A 117 -2.07 8.21 10.90
C VAL A 117 -0.62 8.31 11.36
N GLN A 118 -0.23 7.42 12.27
CA GLN A 118 1.16 7.31 12.69
C GLN A 118 2.07 6.97 11.50
N GLU A 119 3.20 7.63 11.42
CA GLU A 119 4.24 7.33 10.45
C GLU A 119 4.77 5.92 10.71
N LYS A 120 4.79 5.09 9.68
CA LYS A 120 5.35 3.74 9.76
C LYS A 120 6.85 3.77 9.52
N SER A 121 7.57 3.01 10.34
CA SER A 121 8.97 2.69 10.10
C SER A 121 9.13 1.88 8.80
N GLN A 122 10.39 1.74 8.33
CA GLN A 122 10.66 0.88 7.19
C GLN A 122 10.29 -0.58 7.49
N ASP A 123 10.65 -1.07 8.68
CA ASP A 123 10.36 -2.45 9.12
C ASP A 123 8.86 -2.73 9.15
N GLN A 124 8.05 -1.77 9.62
CA GLN A 124 6.59 -1.86 9.60
C GLN A 124 6.01 -1.90 8.19
N LEU A 125 6.62 -1.19 7.24
CA LEU A 125 6.22 -1.24 5.83
C LEU A 125 6.61 -2.57 5.20
N ASP A 126 7.78 -3.11 5.53
CA ASP A 126 8.26 -4.39 5.04
C ASP A 126 7.38 -5.54 5.58
N LEU A 127 7.06 -5.53 6.88
CA LEU A 127 6.11 -6.46 7.47
C LEU A 127 4.73 -6.39 6.79
N GLN A 128 4.22 -5.19 6.54
CA GLN A 128 2.97 -5.00 5.80
C GLN A 128 3.07 -5.54 4.36
N ALA A 129 4.21 -5.38 3.69
CA ALA A 129 4.45 -5.92 2.36
C ALA A 129 4.44 -7.46 2.37
N CYS A 130 5.12 -8.09 3.33
CA CYS A 130 5.12 -9.54 3.50
C CYS A 130 3.70 -10.10 3.71
N HIS A 131 2.88 -9.47 4.57
CA HIS A 131 1.49 -9.86 4.73
C HIS A 131 0.67 -9.77 3.43
N ARG A 132 0.85 -8.71 2.65
CA ARG A 132 0.16 -8.55 1.35
C ARG A 132 0.60 -9.61 0.33
N VAL A 133 1.89 -9.89 0.27
CA VAL A 133 2.45 -10.94 -0.60
C VAL A 133 1.89 -12.30 -0.19
N ARG A 134 1.93 -12.64 1.10
CA ARG A 134 1.37 -13.89 1.63
C ARG A 134 -0.11 -14.05 1.29
N ALA A 135 -0.92 -13.02 1.51
CA ALA A 135 -2.35 -13.05 1.19
C ALA A 135 -2.59 -13.32 -0.31
N ARG A 136 -1.80 -12.71 -1.19
CA ARG A 136 -1.86 -12.95 -2.64
C ARG A 136 -1.46 -14.39 -3.01
N LEU A 137 -0.40 -14.92 -2.40
CA LEU A 137 0.02 -16.31 -2.65
C LEU A 137 -1.04 -17.31 -2.20
N VAL A 138 -1.65 -17.12 -1.02
CA VAL A 138 -2.75 -17.95 -0.51
C VAL A 138 -3.96 -17.91 -1.46
N SER A 139 -4.32 -16.73 -1.97
CA SER A 139 -5.40 -16.59 -2.96
C SER A 139 -5.10 -17.37 -4.24
N ARG A 140 -3.88 -17.26 -4.77
CA ARG A 140 -3.45 -18.03 -5.96
C ARG A 140 -3.49 -19.53 -5.71
N ARG A 141 -2.96 -20.00 -4.58
CA ARG A 141 -3.04 -21.41 -4.18
C ARG A 141 -4.48 -21.92 -4.18
N THR A 142 -5.40 -21.16 -3.58
CA THR A 142 -6.81 -21.53 -3.55
C THR A 142 -7.41 -21.62 -4.95
N ALA A 143 -7.08 -20.69 -5.84
CA ALA A 143 -7.53 -20.70 -7.22
C ALA A 143 -6.99 -21.94 -7.98
N THR A 144 -5.69 -22.26 -7.82
CA THR A 144 -5.06 -23.45 -8.43
C THR A 144 -5.73 -24.74 -7.96
N ILE A 145 -5.97 -24.90 -6.66
CA ILE A 145 -6.66 -26.06 -6.08
C ILE A 145 -8.08 -26.20 -6.64
N ASN A 146 -8.79 -25.10 -6.74
CA ASN A 146 -10.16 -25.09 -7.29
C ASN A 146 -10.16 -25.44 -8.79
N GLN A 147 -9.15 -25.02 -9.55
CA GLN A 147 -9.01 -25.37 -10.96
C GLN A 147 -8.75 -26.88 -11.14
N ILE A 148 -7.89 -27.49 -10.32
CA ILE A 148 -7.69 -28.95 -10.34
C ILE A 148 -9.01 -29.67 -10.06
N ARG A 149 -9.77 -29.23 -9.06
CA ARG A 149 -11.08 -29.81 -8.74
C ARG A 149 -12.08 -29.67 -9.87
N ALA A 150 -12.12 -28.50 -10.51
CA ALA A 150 -13.01 -28.26 -11.63
C ALA A 150 -12.71 -29.26 -12.78
N PHE A 151 -11.45 -29.45 -13.12
CA PHE A 151 -11.05 -30.41 -14.14
C PHE A 151 -11.44 -31.85 -13.78
N LEU A 152 -11.27 -32.28 -12.53
CA LEU A 152 -11.69 -33.59 -12.06
C LEU A 152 -13.22 -33.74 -12.10
N ILE A 153 -13.98 -32.72 -11.71
CA ILE A 153 -15.45 -32.75 -11.76
C ILE A 153 -15.96 -32.86 -13.19
N GLU A 154 -15.35 -32.18 -14.15
CA GLU A 154 -15.67 -32.31 -15.59
C GLU A 154 -15.45 -33.72 -16.11
N GLN A 155 -14.59 -34.52 -15.48
CA GLN A 155 -14.41 -35.95 -15.75
C GLN A 155 -15.29 -36.84 -14.87
N GLY A 156 -16.29 -36.28 -14.17
CA GLY A 156 -17.19 -37.04 -13.29
C GLY A 156 -16.56 -37.47 -11.96
N ILE A 157 -15.40 -36.92 -11.59
CA ILE A 157 -14.65 -37.29 -10.38
C ILE A 157 -14.83 -36.22 -9.32
N ALA A 158 -15.65 -36.49 -8.28
CA ALA A 158 -15.85 -35.61 -7.15
C ALA A 158 -14.84 -35.91 -6.02
N VAL A 159 -14.07 -34.92 -5.60
CA VAL A 159 -13.14 -35.02 -4.47
C VAL A 159 -13.70 -34.21 -3.29
N ARG A 160 -13.71 -34.81 -2.08
CA ARG A 160 -14.15 -34.16 -0.83
C ARG A 160 -13.41 -32.82 -0.63
N ALA A 161 -14.09 -31.89 0.06
CA ALA A 161 -13.56 -30.58 0.37
C ALA A 161 -12.26 -30.68 1.22
N GLY A 162 -11.38 -29.67 1.06
CA GLY A 162 -10.12 -29.54 1.80
C GLY A 162 -8.88 -29.79 0.92
N PRO A 163 -7.86 -28.94 1.01
CA PRO A 163 -6.62 -29.08 0.24
C PRO A 163 -5.89 -30.40 0.51
N ARG A 164 -5.81 -30.80 1.80
CA ARG A 164 -5.15 -32.04 2.24
C ARG A 164 -5.78 -33.27 1.61
N THR A 165 -7.12 -33.32 1.51
CA THR A 165 -7.84 -34.45 0.92
C THR A 165 -7.48 -34.61 -0.55
N LEU A 166 -7.51 -33.51 -1.31
CA LEU A 166 -7.12 -33.53 -2.73
C LEU A 166 -5.66 -33.96 -2.89
N ARG A 167 -4.74 -33.39 -2.10
CA ARG A 167 -3.30 -33.72 -2.18
C ARG A 167 -3.05 -35.22 -1.97
N ASN A 168 -3.70 -35.81 -0.97
CA ASN A 168 -3.50 -37.23 -0.64
C ASN A 168 -4.12 -38.19 -1.64
N SER A 169 -5.17 -37.78 -2.38
CA SER A 169 -5.88 -38.66 -3.30
C SER A 169 -5.54 -38.44 -4.77
N LEU A 170 -4.93 -37.29 -5.14
CA LEU A 170 -4.77 -36.88 -6.54
C LEU A 170 -4.06 -37.94 -7.40
N PHE A 171 -2.89 -38.40 -6.98
CA PHE A 171 -2.11 -39.37 -7.74
C PHE A 171 -2.82 -40.71 -7.89
N ALA A 172 -3.47 -41.19 -6.83
CA ALA A 172 -4.28 -42.41 -6.88
C ALA A 172 -5.49 -42.25 -7.83
N ILE A 173 -6.13 -41.09 -7.85
CA ILE A 173 -7.20 -40.77 -8.78
C ILE A 173 -6.70 -40.82 -10.22
N LEU A 174 -5.60 -40.16 -10.53
CA LEU A 174 -5.04 -40.10 -11.88
C LEU A 174 -4.62 -41.47 -12.39
N GLU A 175 -4.06 -42.33 -11.53
CA GLU A 175 -3.70 -43.71 -11.90
C GLU A 175 -4.92 -44.60 -12.08
N ASN A 176 -5.86 -44.59 -11.12
CA ASN A 176 -7.03 -45.48 -11.17
C ASN A 176 -8.04 -45.12 -12.27
N ARG A 177 -7.98 -43.87 -12.77
CA ARG A 177 -8.90 -43.37 -13.80
C ARG A 177 -8.19 -42.97 -15.10
N LYS A 178 -7.01 -43.54 -15.35
CA LYS A 178 -6.18 -43.24 -16.53
C LYS A 178 -6.88 -43.47 -17.86
N ASP A 179 -7.84 -44.39 -17.91
CA ASP A 179 -8.61 -44.70 -19.11
C ASP A 179 -9.77 -43.70 -19.35
N GLU A 180 -10.13 -42.93 -18.34
CA GLU A 180 -11.20 -41.93 -18.39
C GLU A 180 -10.65 -40.50 -18.56
N ILE A 181 -9.44 -40.24 -18.09
CA ILE A 181 -8.77 -38.94 -18.15
C ILE A 181 -7.77 -38.94 -19.31
N SER A 182 -7.92 -38.02 -20.25
CA SER A 182 -6.99 -37.92 -21.36
C SER A 182 -5.56 -37.64 -20.90
N PRO A 183 -4.51 -38.10 -21.59
CA PRO A 183 -3.11 -37.80 -21.26
C PRO A 183 -2.83 -36.31 -21.19
N ARG A 184 -3.50 -35.49 -22.02
CA ARG A 184 -3.39 -34.03 -21.99
C ARG A 184 -3.97 -33.45 -20.70
N MET A 185 -5.15 -33.90 -20.26
CA MET A 185 -5.78 -33.45 -19.02
C MET A 185 -4.93 -33.84 -17.80
N THR A 186 -4.41 -35.09 -17.80
CA THR A 186 -3.47 -35.53 -16.75
C THR A 186 -2.25 -34.62 -16.67
N SER A 187 -1.63 -34.27 -17.81
CA SER A 187 -0.48 -33.37 -17.85
C SER A 187 -0.83 -31.95 -17.30
N LEU A 188 -2.00 -31.41 -17.66
CA LEU A 188 -2.45 -30.11 -17.15
C LEU A 188 -2.69 -30.14 -15.63
N ILE A 189 -3.30 -31.21 -15.13
CA ILE A 189 -3.55 -31.37 -13.68
C ILE A 189 -2.22 -31.51 -12.92
N LEU A 190 -1.25 -32.23 -13.43
CA LEU A 190 0.07 -32.39 -12.83
C LEU A 190 0.85 -31.08 -12.83
N GLY A 191 0.81 -30.29 -13.90
CA GLY A 191 1.41 -28.96 -13.94
C GLY A 191 0.79 -28.00 -12.90
N LEU A 192 -0.54 -28.01 -12.74
CA LEU A 192 -1.19 -27.23 -11.69
C LEU A 192 -0.84 -27.73 -10.28
N TYR A 193 -0.60 -29.01 -10.11
CA TYR A 193 -0.15 -29.57 -8.84
C TYR A 193 1.28 -29.11 -8.50
N GLU A 194 2.16 -29.06 -9.48
CA GLU A 194 3.52 -28.48 -9.31
C GLU A 194 3.45 -27.01 -8.93
N ASP A 195 2.63 -26.22 -9.62
CA ASP A 195 2.37 -24.82 -9.25
C ASP A 195 1.87 -24.68 -7.80
N TRP A 196 0.98 -25.57 -7.38
CA TRP A 196 0.48 -25.60 -6.01
C TRP A 196 1.60 -25.87 -5.00
N CYS A 197 2.46 -26.85 -5.25
CA CYS A 197 3.61 -27.16 -4.40
C CYS A 197 4.54 -25.94 -4.26
N GLN A 198 4.89 -25.30 -5.37
CA GLN A 198 5.72 -24.08 -5.36
C GLN A 198 5.06 -22.93 -4.59
N LEU A 199 3.72 -22.78 -4.70
CA LEU A 199 3.00 -21.77 -3.93
C LEU A 199 3.04 -22.06 -2.43
N ASP A 200 2.93 -23.32 -2.00
CA ASP A 200 3.04 -23.69 -0.58
C ASP A 200 4.43 -23.37 -0.01
N GLU A 201 5.50 -23.73 -0.72
CA GLU A 201 6.88 -23.41 -0.33
C GLU A 201 7.09 -21.89 -0.17
N ARG A 202 6.58 -21.13 -1.14
CA ARG A 202 6.68 -19.64 -1.06
C ARG A 202 5.85 -19.05 0.08
N ILE A 203 4.68 -19.61 0.37
CA ILE A 203 3.85 -19.17 1.52
C ILE A 203 4.57 -19.47 2.82
N GLU A 204 5.23 -20.59 2.94
CA GLU A 204 6.01 -20.99 4.11
C GLU A 204 7.21 -20.06 4.32
N THR A 205 7.97 -19.78 3.26
CA THR A 205 9.09 -18.83 3.28
C THR A 205 8.64 -17.44 3.77
N VAL A 206 7.61 -16.85 3.15
CA VAL A 206 7.11 -15.53 3.54
C VAL A 206 6.50 -15.54 4.96
N THR A 207 5.94 -16.68 5.39
CA THR A 207 5.43 -16.81 6.77
C THR A 207 6.58 -16.76 7.79
N GLY A 208 7.69 -17.44 7.50
CA GLY A 208 8.92 -17.36 8.31
C GLY A 208 9.50 -15.96 8.38
N GLU A 209 9.52 -15.22 7.26
CA GLU A 209 9.94 -13.81 7.24
C GLU A 209 9.05 -12.92 8.12
N ILE A 210 7.72 -13.12 8.09
CA ILE A 210 6.77 -12.39 8.95
C ILE A 210 7.06 -12.69 10.43
N GLU A 211 7.29 -13.94 10.79
CA GLU A 211 7.59 -14.32 12.17
C GLU A 211 8.89 -13.68 12.67
N GLN A 212 9.94 -13.66 11.85
CA GLN A 212 11.22 -13.03 12.16
C GLN A 212 11.06 -11.51 12.38
N LEU A 213 10.40 -10.81 11.44
CA LEU A 213 10.18 -9.37 11.54
C LEU A 213 9.32 -9.01 12.76
N SER A 214 8.30 -9.82 13.08
CA SER A 214 7.44 -9.58 14.24
C SER A 214 8.18 -9.72 15.57
N GLN A 215 9.18 -10.61 15.65
CA GLN A 215 10.02 -10.77 16.85
C GLN A 215 10.94 -9.57 17.08
N VAL A 216 11.48 -8.99 16.00
CA VAL A 216 12.33 -7.79 16.06
C VAL A 216 11.53 -6.58 16.56
N GLU A 217 10.31 -6.36 16.07
CA GLU A 217 9.45 -5.27 16.56
C GLU A 217 9.08 -5.41 18.04
N ALA A 218 8.76 -6.61 18.49
CA ALA A 218 8.45 -6.87 19.90
C ALA A 218 9.63 -6.57 20.83
N THR A 219 10.85 -6.73 20.35
CA THR A 219 12.08 -6.51 21.14
C THR A 219 12.50 -5.04 21.18
N CYS A 220 12.15 -4.24 20.15
CA CYS A 220 12.49 -2.82 20.06
C CYS A 220 11.45 -1.88 20.66
N GLY A 221 10.26 -2.37 21.01
CA GLY A 221 9.12 -1.60 21.57
C GLY A 221 8.94 -1.69 23.08
N GLY A 222 9.93 -2.22 23.82
CA GLY A 222 9.93 -2.36 25.28
C GLY A 222 10.66 -1.23 26.00
#